data_0322308895c97197103bc7a1f8603094
#
_entry.id   0322308895c97197103bc7a1f8603094
#
_cell.length_a   1.000
_cell.length_b   1.000
_cell.length_c   1.000
_cell.angle_alpha   90.00
_cell.angle_beta   90.00
_cell.angle_gamma   90.00
#
_symmetry.space_group_name_H-M   'P 1'
#
loop_
_entity.id
_entity.type
_entity.pdbx_description
1 polymer ?
#
loop_
_entity_poly.entity_id
_entity_poly.type
_entity_poly.pdbx_seq_one_letter_code
_entity_poly.pdbx_strand_id
1 'polypeptide(L)'
;MVPVVASSAHGLVCAGERFLASSQLRDPAAISGSILCWSWFKLFLIAIAPGLAKLDAFLVKYLNLISFNGGILGLLSNIFKGKAPVKPNKKSPYYTSLVGFTDWRRDLDLSIQPHDKFRYYGGLTMMAAKIAYESEPFVQSVVNDRWKMKFLGFFDFWNDFQNRATTQAFMFQNTATNDPNIIVIAFRGTSPFDTYDWQVDTDLSWYNIEGVGHIHSGFMKALGLQKATGWPKELTKPQHDFAYYTLRQKLRDIVKSNDKARFIITGHSLGGALATLFVTMLSYHEEKTILKKLQGVYTYGQPRVGDRQFAEFMVNTVQNYGFKYYRYVYSSDLVPRIPYGGIGFKYKHFGRSIYFNSLYQGRMVKEQPNKNYFSLQWVIPKYLTALWEVIRSFITPLVWGFDYYESLLMIGARLVGLLVPGFIAHFPVNYVNSTRLGKLTASNEVDDPIHEDDIESDD
;
A
#
# COMPACT_ATOMS: atom_id res chain seq x y z
N MET A 1 7.84 -23.78 23.56
CA MET A 1 7.69 -23.28 22.19
C MET A 1 6.79 -24.13 21.27
N VAL A 2 6.26 -25.25 21.73
CA VAL A 2 5.38 -26.16 20.96
C VAL A 2 3.87 -25.85 21.05
N PRO A 3 3.33 -25.19 22.11
CA PRO A 3 1.86 -25.02 22.21
C PRO A 3 1.25 -23.97 21.26
N VAL A 4 2.04 -23.00 20.74
CA VAL A 4 1.51 -21.92 19.89
C VAL A 4 1.19 -22.41 18.47
N VAL A 5 1.93 -23.38 17.95
CA VAL A 5 1.72 -23.93 16.59
C VAL A 5 0.47 -24.82 16.53
N ALA A 6 0.21 -25.58 17.59
CA ALA A 6 -0.98 -26.45 17.68
C ALA A 6 -2.28 -25.64 17.81
N SER A 7 -2.28 -24.53 18.54
CA SER A 7 -3.44 -23.62 18.66
C SER A 7 -3.80 -22.96 17.33
N SER A 8 -2.79 -22.60 16.53
CA SER A 8 -3.00 -21.99 15.20
C SER A 8 -3.58 -22.98 14.19
N ALA A 9 -3.14 -24.24 14.22
CA ALA A 9 -3.65 -25.28 13.32
C ALA A 9 -5.12 -25.63 13.65
N HIS A 10 -5.49 -25.71 14.93
CA HIS A 10 -6.86 -25.98 15.35
C HIS A 10 -7.83 -24.84 15.00
N GLY A 11 -7.38 -23.59 15.15
CA GLY A 11 -8.15 -22.41 14.72
C GLY A 11 -8.39 -22.36 13.21
N LEU A 12 -7.43 -22.84 12.39
CA LEU A 12 -7.53 -22.89 10.93
C LEU A 12 -8.51 -23.96 10.45
N VAL A 13 -8.52 -25.14 11.07
CA VAL A 13 -9.47 -26.21 10.76
C VAL A 13 -10.89 -25.77 11.12
N CYS A 14 -11.11 -25.19 12.29
CA CYS A 14 -12.42 -24.66 12.70
C CYS A 14 -12.90 -23.45 11.87
N ALA A 15 -11.99 -22.63 11.33
CA ALA A 15 -12.35 -21.54 10.41
C ALA A 15 -12.76 -22.09 9.03
N GLY A 16 -12.05 -23.12 8.53
CA GLY A 16 -12.39 -23.81 7.29
C GLY A 16 -13.73 -24.54 7.38
N GLU A 17 -14.00 -25.24 8.48
CA GLU A 17 -15.26 -25.95 8.70
C GLU A 17 -16.47 -25.01 8.84
N ARG A 18 -16.32 -23.86 9.52
CA ARG A 18 -17.38 -22.83 9.58
C ARG A 18 -17.61 -22.16 8.23
N PHE A 19 -16.56 -22.01 7.42
CA PHE A 19 -16.67 -21.48 6.07
C PHE A 19 -17.44 -22.44 5.15
N LEU A 20 -17.14 -23.73 5.20
CA LEU A 20 -17.86 -24.77 4.43
C LEU A 20 -19.34 -24.88 4.83
N ALA A 21 -19.66 -24.67 6.10
CA ALA A 21 -21.05 -24.73 6.59
C ALA A 21 -21.90 -23.50 6.17
N SER A 22 -21.27 -22.38 5.78
CA SER A 22 -21.96 -21.14 5.36
C SER A 22 -22.11 -20.96 3.85
N SER A 23 -21.47 -21.81 3.04
CA SER A 23 -21.43 -21.68 1.58
C SER A 23 -22.38 -22.67 0.89
N GLN A 24 -23.44 -22.16 0.25
CA GLN A 24 -24.24 -22.90 -0.75
C GLN A 24 -23.44 -23.01 -2.05
N LEU A 25 -22.43 -23.90 -2.13
CA LEU A 25 -21.50 -23.93 -3.25
C LEU A 25 -21.76 -25.12 -4.17
N ARG A 26 -21.71 -24.86 -5.49
CA ARG A 26 -22.03 -25.81 -6.57
C ARG A 26 -20.94 -26.87 -6.86
N ASP A 27 -19.69 -26.68 -6.40
CA ASP A 27 -18.61 -27.67 -6.57
C ASP A 27 -17.66 -27.70 -5.35
N PRO A 28 -17.80 -28.66 -4.44
CA PRO A 28 -16.95 -28.78 -3.25
C PRO A 28 -15.47 -29.09 -3.55
N ALA A 29 -15.16 -29.72 -4.68
CA ALA A 29 -13.79 -30.14 -4.99
C ALA A 29 -12.90 -28.98 -5.43
N ALA A 30 -13.44 -28.05 -6.22
CA ALA A 30 -12.71 -26.86 -6.68
C ALA A 30 -12.43 -25.88 -5.53
N ILE A 31 -13.34 -25.78 -4.58
CA ILE A 31 -13.21 -24.97 -3.35
C ILE A 31 -12.14 -25.55 -2.44
N SER A 32 -12.16 -26.84 -2.24
CA SER A 32 -11.18 -27.57 -1.43
C SER A 32 -9.77 -27.35 -1.95
N GLY A 33 -9.54 -27.39 -3.27
CA GLY A 33 -8.23 -27.15 -3.89
C GLY A 33 -7.71 -25.74 -3.68
N SER A 34 -8.55 -24.72 -3.85
CA SER A 34 -8.16 -23.31 -3.70
C SER A 34 -7.88 -22.94 -2.24
N ILE A 35 -8.71 -23.44 -1.30
CA ILE A 35 -8.50 -23.24 0.15
C ILE A 35 -7.24 -23.95 0.62
N LEU A 36 -6.99 -25.18 0.14
CA LEU A 36 -5.78 -25.92 0.46
C LEU A 36 -4.53 -25.19 -0.07
N CYS A 37 -4.54 -24.74 -1.32
CA CYS A 37 -3.42 -24.01 -1.91
C CYS A 37 -3.11 -22.71 -1.15
N TRP A 38 -4.14 -21.95 -0.75
CA TRP A 38 -3.99 -20.76 0.08
C TRP A 38 -3.49 -21.09 1.49
N SER A 39 -3.99 -22.16 2.11
CA SER A 39 -3.54 -22.60 3.42
C SER A 39 -2.08 -23.03 3.40
N TRP A 40 -1.64 -23.75 2.37
CA TRP A 40 -0.23 -24.10 2.17
C TRP A 40 0.64 -22.86 1.93
N PHE A 41 0.19 -21.91 1.12
CA PHE A 41 0.87 -20.65 0.91
C PHE A 41 1.03 -19.85 2.20
N LYS A 42 -0.01 -19.77 3.01
CA LYS A 42 0.01 -19.13 4.34
C LYS A 42 0.99 -19.83 5.29
N LEU A 43 0.95 -21.15 5.37
CA LEU A 43 1.89 -21.93 6.19
C LEU A 43 3.33 -21.75 5.72
N PHE A 44 3.57 -21.73 4.41
CA PHE A 44 4.87 -21.44 3.84
C PHE A 44 5.35 -20.03 4.23
N LEU A 45 4.52 -19.00 4.10
CA LEU A 45 4.86 -17.64 4.53
C LEU A 45 5.19 -17.60 6.02
N ILE A 46 4.39 -18.23 6.88
CA ILE A 46 4.64 -18.29 8.32
C ILE A 46 5.98 -18.99 8.61
N ALA A 47 6.30 -20.06 7.89
CA ALA A 47 7.54 -20.82 8.10
C ALA A 47 8.80 -20.02 7.71
N ILE A 48 8.74 -19.27 6.59
CA ILE A 48 9.89 -18.47 6.12
C ILE A 48 10.00 -17.11 6.83
N ALA A 49 8.92 -16.64 7.40
CA ALA A 49 8.78 -15.33 8.02
C ALA A 49 9.90 -14.96 8.99
N PRO A 50 10.31 -15.80 9.97
CA PRO A 50 11.40 -15.47 10.89
C PRO A 50 12.75 -15.33 10.18
N GLY A 51 12.95 -16.10 9.10
CA GLY A 51 14.15 -15.99 8.25
C GLY A 51 14.19 -14.67 7.49
N LEU A 52 13.06 -14.27 6.90
CA LEU A 52 12.92 -13.01 6.19
C LEU A 52 13.13 -11.80 7.11
N ALA A 53 12.55 -11.81 8.31
CA ALA A 53 12.74 -10.73 9.27
C ALA A 53 14.21 -10.59 9.72
N LYS A 54 14.93 -11.71 9.90
CA LYS A 54 16.37 -11.68 10.19
C LYS A 54 17.18 -11.14 9.00
N LEU A 55 16.81 -11.54 7.79
CA LEU A 55 17.43 -11.05 6.56
C LEU A 55 17.22 -9.55 6.39
N ASP A 56 15.99 -9.05 6.61
CA ASP A 56 15.70 -7.60 6.60
C ASP A 56 16.57 -6.86 7.60
N ALA A 57 16.58 -7.29 8.87
CA ALA A 57 17.37 -6.67 9.91
C ALA A 57 18.88 -6.67 9.57
N PHE A 58 19.38 -7.75 8.97
CA PHE A 58 20.75 -7.86 8.51
C PHE A 58 21.02 -6.88 7.35
N LEU A 59 20.24 -6.92 6.29
CA LEU A 59 20.39 -6.06 5.12
C LEU A 59 20.31 -4.58 5.52
N VAL A 60 19.27 -4.18 6.24
CA VAL A 60 19.09 -2.79 6.70
C VAL A 60 20.25 -2.33 7.57
N LYS A 61 20.76 -3.20 8.48
CA LYS A 61 21.93 -2.89 9.32
C LYS A 61 23.17 -2.59 8.49
N TYR A 62 23.52 -3.47 7.56
CA TYR A 62 24.78 -3.35 6.79
C TYR A 62 24.66 -2.32 5.67
N LEU A 63 23.51 -2.19 5.01
CA LEU A 63 23.28 -1.15 4.01
C LEU A 63 23.37 0.26 4.63
N ASN A 64 22.81 0.48 5.82
CA ASN A 64 22.96 1.74 6.54
C ASN A 64 24.41 1.99 6.96
N LEU A 65 25.15 0.95 7.43
CA LEU A 65 26.56 1.07 7.75
C LEU A 65 27.38 1.50 6.52
N ILE A 66 27.19 0.83 5.40
CA ILE A 66 27.90 1.12 4.15
C ILE A 66 27.56 2.51 3.64
N SER A 67 26.27 2.83 3.53
CA SER A 67 25.78 4.10 3.00
C SER A 67 26.27 5.29 3.84
N PHE A 68 26.20 5.20 5.16
CA PHE A 68 26.59 6.29 6.07
C PHE A 68 28.10 6.55 6.08
N ASN A 69 28.92 5.56 5.73
CA ASN A 69 30.38 5.71 5.64
C ASN A 69 30.88 6.05 4.22
N GLY A 70 29.99 6.51 3.31
CA GLY A 70 30.37 6.90 1.95
C GLY A 70 30.49 5.74 0.96
N GLY A 71 29.69 4.70 1.14
CA GLY A 71 29.70 3.49 0.33
C GLY A 71 30.80 2.50 0.77
N ILE A 72 31.00 1.44 -0.01
CA ILE A 72 31.98 0.41 0.30
C ILE A 72 33.40 0.99 0.32
N LEU A 73 33.76 1.81 -0.65
CA LEU A 73 35.09 2.43 -0.72
C LEU A 73 35.34 3.40 0.42
N GLY A 74 34.34 4.20 0.80
CA GLY A 74 34.43 5.09 1.96
C GLY A 74 34.57 4.33 3.27
N LEU A 75 33.82 3.24 3.44
CA LEU A 75 33.92 2.36 4.59
C LEU A 75 35.32 1.75 4.72
N LEU A 76 35.85 1.19 3.63
CA LEU A 76 37.21 0.63 3.60
C LEU A 76 38.26 1.71 3.91
N SER A 77 38.16 2.91 3.27
CA SER A 77 39.06 4.01 3.56
C SER A 77 39.02 4.46 5.03
N ASN A 78 37.84 4.47 5.65
CA ASN A 78 37.71 4.79 7.08
C ASN A 78 38.44 3.74 7.95
N ILE A 79 38.25 2.45 7.65
CA ILE A 79 38.93 1.34 8.35
C ILE A 79 40.45 1.46 8.21
N PHE A 80 40.97 1.65 6.99
CA PHE A 80 42.40 1.84 6.75
C PHE A 80 42.99 3.07 7.46
N LYS A 81 42.19 4.11 7.68
CA LYS A 81 42.59 5.32 8.42
C LYS A 81 42.39 5.16 9.93
N GLY A 82 42.08 3.96 10.45
CA GLY A 82 41.84 3.71 11.87
C GLY A 82 40.56 4.36 12.42
N LYS A 83 39.65 4.82 11.56
CA LYS A 83 38.37 5.38 11.99
C LYS A 83 37.35 4.27 12.19
N ALA A 84 36.70 4.26 13.36
CA ALA A 84 35.63 3.31 13.62
C ALA A 84 34.44 3.55 12.67
N PRO A 85 33.90 2.49 12.01
CA PRO A 85 32.70 2.63 11.17
C PRO A 85 31.51 3.12 12.00
N VAL A 86 30.85 4.16 11.53
CA VAL A 86 29.69 4.76 12.21
C VAL A 86 28.40 4.25 11.57
N LYS A 87 27.44 3.84 12.41
CA LYS A 87 26.09 3.46 11.98
C LYS A 87 25.12 4.57 12.38
N PRO A 88 24.21 5.02 11.46
CA PRO A 88 23.20 6.01 11.84
C PRO A 88 22.24 5.43 12.88
N ASN A 89 21.79 6.28 13.80
CA ASN A 89 20.75 5.92 14.75
C ASN A 89 19.42 5.67 13.99
N LYS A 90 18.62 4.72 14.40
CA LYS A 90 17.28 4.45 13.85
C LYS A 90 16.35 5.68 13.91
N LYS A 91 16.56 6.56 14.90
CA LYS A 91 15.84 7.84 15.04
C LYS A 91 16.53 9.00 14.32
N SER A 92 17.41 8.75 13.38
CA SER A 92 18.10 9.76 12.57
C SER A 92 17.44 9.90 11.21
N PRO A 93 17.40 11.11 10.62
CA PRO A 93 16.93 11.33 9.23
C PRO A 93 17.82 10.66 8.17
N TYR A 94 18.96 10.12 8.57
CA TYR A 94 19.89 9.38 7.70
C TYR A 94 19.66 7.87 7.70
N TYR A 95 18.86 7.35 8.64
CA TYR A 95 18.53 5.92 8.67
C TYR A 95 17.48 5.62 7.60
N THR A 96 17.80 4.69 6.72
CA THR A 96 16.97 4.34 5.55
C THR A 96 16.42 2.93 5.70
N SER A 97 15.13 2.74 5.41
CA SER A 97 14.46 1.43 5.37
C SER A 97 14.93 0.60 4.17
N LEU A 98 14.58 -0.69 4.13
CA LEU A 98 14.83 -1.51 2.96
C LEU A 98 14.16 -0.95 1.71
N VAL A 99 12.94 -0.45 1.84
CA VAL A 99 12.19 0.18 0.73
C VAL A 99 12.95 1.39 0.20
N GLY A 100 13.49 2.24 1.08
CA GLY A 100 14.31 3.38 0.68
C GLY A 100 15.63 2.98 0.02
N PHE A 101 16.19 1.80 0.33
CA PHE A 101 17.36 1.27 -0.38
C PHE A 101 17.04 0.70 -1.76
N THR A 102 15.79 0.35 -2.04
CA THR A 102 15.39 -0.04 -3.40
C THR A 102 15.19 1.16 -4.31
N ASP A 103 14.87 2.34 -3.76
CA ASP A 103 14.70 3.58 -4.50
C ASP A 103 15.20 4.80 -3.70
N TRP A 104 16.32 5.37 -4.11
CA TRP A 104 17.01 6.48 -3.45
C TRP A 104 16.30 7.84 -3.59
N ARG A 105 15.37 7.97 -4.51
CA ARG A 105 14.74 9.25 -4.81
C ARG A 105 13.94 9.76 -3.62
N ARG A 106 14.23 10.98 -3.20
CA ARG A 106 13.56 11.69 -2.09
C ARG A 106 12.88 12.96 -2.56
N ASP A 107 13.30 13.49 -3.69
CA ASP A 107 12.82 14.76 -4.24
C ASP A 107 11.62 14.53 -5.14
N LEU A 108 10.73 15.52 -5.19
CA LEU A 108 9.62 15.53 -6.16
C LEU A 108 10.19 15.79 -7.56
N ASP A 109 9.48 15.33 -8.57
CA ASP A 109 9.84 15.61 -9.96
C ASP A 109 9.42 17.04 -10.32
N LEU A 110 10.39 17.94 -10.41
CA LEU A 110 10.15 19.35 -10.71
C LEU A 110 9.67 19.60 -12.15
N SER A 111 9.78 18.62 -13.04
CA SER A 111 9.23 18.72 -14.39
C SER A 111 7.70 18.61 -14.41
N ILE A 112 7.10 18.06 -13.36
CA ILE A 112 5.65 17.90 -13.21
C ILE A 112 5.11 19.13 -12.46
N GLN A 113 4.47 20.00 -13.21
CA GLN A 113 3.99 21.27 -12.69
C GLN A 113 2.64 21.14 -11.97
N PRO A 114 2.36 21.95 -10.92
CA PRO A 114 1.12 21.91 -10.16
C PRO A 114 -0.17 22.19 -10.96
N HIS A 115 -0.08 22.81 -12.14
CA HIS A 115 -1.24 23.04 -13.00
C HIS A 115 -1.74 21.73 -13.65
N ASP A 116 -0.88 20.76 -13.91
CA ASP A 116 -1.26 19.39 -14.26
C ASP A 116 -1.61 18.62 -12.97
N LYS A 117 -2.78 18.90 -12.43
CA LYS A 117 -3.23 18.38 -11.14
C LYS A 117 -3.16 16.86 -11.06
N PHE A 118 -3.52 16.18 -12.14
CA PHE A 118 -3.53 14.73 -12.18
C PHE A 118 -2.12 14.14 -11.99
N ARG A 119 -1.15 14.56 -12.81
CA ARG A 119 0.23 14.09 -12.69
C ARG A 119 0.91 14.58 -11.43
N TYR A 120 0.66 15.84 -11.03
CA TYR A 120 1.24 16.43 -9.83
C TYR A 120 0.81 15.64 -8.58
N TYR A 121 -0.49 15.47 -8.36
CA TYR A 121 -0.95 14.73 -7.19
C TYR A 121 -0.65 13.24 -7.28
N GLY A 122 -0.67 12.63 -8.46
CA GLY A 122 -0.20 11.27 -8.67
C GLY A 122 1.27 11.09 -8.25
N GLY A 123 2.16 12.00 -8.66
CA GLY A 123 3.57 11.99 -8.26
C GLY A 123 3.78 12.28 -6.77
N LEU A 124 3.15 13.33 -6.25
CA LEU A 124 3.25 13.74 -4.85
C LEU A 124 2.77 12.62 -3.90
N THR A 125 1.59 12.07 -4.17
CA THR A 125 0.99 11.04 -3.31
C THR A 125 1.71 9.71 -3.40
N MET A 126 2.30 9.36 -4.57
CA MET A 126 3.17 8.19 -4.69
C MET A 126 4.45 8.36 -3.86
N MET A 127 5.08 9.52 -3.96
CA MET A 127 6.27 9.81 -3.14
C MET A 127 5.93 9.82 -1.64
N ALA A 128 4.78 10.34 -1.25
CA ALA A 128 4.30 10.27 0.14
C ALA A 128 4.07 8.81 0.58
N ALA A 129 3.39 8.01 -0.24
CA ALA A 129 3.16 6.59 0.06
C ALA A 129 4.48 5.80 0.18
N LYS A 130 5.51 6.16 -0.61
CA LYS A 130 6.84 5.57 -0.54
C LYS A 130 7.58 5.95 0.75
N ILE A 131 7.64 7.25 1.10
CA ILE A 131 8.38 7.66 2.31
C ILE A 131 7.65 7.30 3.61
N ALA A 132 6.38 6.88 3.55
CA ALA A 132 5.67 6.36 4.70
C ALA A 132 6.32 5.09 5.31
N TYR A 133 7.19 4.41 4.57
CA TYR A 133 7.98 3.27 5.07
C TYR A 133 9.18 3.69 5.92
N GLU A 134 9.51 4.97 5.96
CA GLU A 134 10.68 5.50 6.67
C GLU A 134 10.34 5.94 8.09
N SER A 135 11.38 6.25 8.89
CA SER A 135 11.21 6.79 10.24
C SER A 135 10.68 8.22 10.24
N GLU A 136 10.05 8.63 11.35
CA GLU A 136 9.55 10.00 11.53
C GLU A 136 10.59 11.09 11.20
N PRO A 137 11.84 11.07 11.73
CA PRO A 137 12.82 12.10 11.40
C PRO A 137 13.19 12.14 9.93
N PHE A 138 13.20 10.98 9.26
CA PHE A 138 13.42 10.91 7.81
C PHE A 138 12.28 11.59 7.05
N VAL A 139 11.03 11.21 7.37
CA VAL A 139 9.82 11.78 6.73
C VAL A 139 9.77 13.28 6.96
N GLN A 140 9.99 13.75 8.19
CA GLN A 140 10.00 15.17 8.54
C GLN A 140 11.06 15.94 7.75
N SER A 141 12.28 15.42 7.65
CA SER A 141 13.34 16.05 6.86
C SER A 141 13.00 16.10 5.37
N VAL A 142 12.45 15.03 4.80
CA VAL A 142 12.05 15.04 3.38
C VAL A 142 10.95 16.06 3.13
N VAL A 143 9.90 16.08 3.95
CA VAL A 143 8.77 17.01 3.77
C VAL A 143 9.19 18.46 3.96
N ASN A 144 9.91 18.77 5.04
CA ASN A 144 10.26 20.16 5.37
C ASN A 144 11.44 20.67 4.52
N ASP A 145 12.52 19.87 4.40
CA ASP A 145 13.79 20.37 3.86
C ASP A 145 13.87 20.18 2.35
N ARG A 146 13.30 19.08 1.79
CA ARG A 146 13.36 18.80 0.36
C ARG A 146 12.12 19.27 -0.39
N TRP A 147 10.92 18.93 0.08
CA TRP A 147 9.68 19.32 -0.59
C TRP A 147 9.25 20.75 -0.26
N LYS A 148 9.84 21.36 0.78
CA LYS A 148 9.49 22.70 1.27
C LYS A 148 8.01 22.79 1.64
N MET A 149 7.47 21.70 2.18
CA MET A 149 6.09 21.56 2.66
C MET A 149 6.07 21.51 4.18
N LYS A 150 4.89 21.71 4.78
CA LYS A 150 4.74 21.74 6.22
C LYS A 150 4.39 20.34 6.75
N PHE A 151 5.30 19.72 7.50
CA PHE A 151 5.04 18.49 8.23
C PHE A 151 4.05 18.73 9.37
N LEU A 152 3.00 17.89 9.50
CA LEU A 152 1.94 18.03 10.49
C LEU A 152 1.95 16.93 11.55
N GLY A 153 2.67 15.85 11.34
CA GLY A 153 2.85 14.78 12.32
C GLY A 153 3.05 13.41 11.71
N PHE A 154 3.61 12.54 12.53
CA PHE A 154 3.80 11.11 12.26
C PHE A 154 3.13 10.32 13.38
N PHE A 155 2.49 9.23 13.07
CA PHE A 155 1.62 8.52 14.01
C PHE A 155 1.88 7.03 13.92
N ASP A 156 2.09 6.42 15.10
CA ASP A 156 2.14 4.98 15.32
C ASP A 156 0.87 4.58 16.06
N PHE A 157 0.04 3.77 15.42
CA PHE A 157 -1.26 3.39 15.96
C PHE A 157 -1.25 1.95 16.45
N TRP A 158 -1.94 1.74 17.55
CA TRP A 158 -2.11 0.45 18.19
C TRP A 158 -3.02 -0.47 17.37
N ASN A 159 -2.63 -1.74 17.31
CA ASN A 159 -3.42 -2.81 16.74
C ASN A 159 -3.69 -3.85 17.84
N ASP A 160 -4.91 -3.91 18.35
CA ASP A 160 -5.31 -4.83 19.44
C ASP A 160 -5.11 -6.30 19.05
N PHE A 161 -5.29 -6.63 17.79
CA PHE A 161 -5.11 -8.00 17.32
C PHE A 161 -3.65 -8.47 17.40
N GLN A 162 -2.72 -7.55 17.19
CA GLN A 162 -1.28 -7.82 17.25
C GLN A 162 -0.66 -7.40 18.59
N ASN A 163 -1.41 -6.76 19.50
CA ASN A 163 -0.96 -6.23 20.77
C ASN A 163 0.32 -5.35 20.66
N ARG A 164 0.38 -4.52 19.63
CA ARG A 164 1.51 -3.60 19.37
C ARG A 164 1.12 -2.50 18.39
N ALA A 165 1.90 -1.43 18.35
CA ALA A 165 1.75 -0.39 17.35
C ALA A 165 2.36 -0.86 16.00
N THR A 166 1.51 -1.13 15.01
CA THR A 166 1.91 -1.63 13.68
C THR A 166 1.38 -0.78 12.55
N THR A 167 0.31 -0.02 12.75
CA THR A 167 -0.26 0.85 11.73
C THR A 167 0.36 2.24 11.83
N GLN A 168 0.96 2.71 10.74
CA GLN A 168 1.61 4.02 10.69
C GLN A 168 1.00 4.90 9.63
N ALA A 169 0.96 6.20 9.91
CA ALA A 169 0.60 7.22 8.94
C ALA A 169 1.32 8.53 9.26
N PHE A 170 1.48 9.38 8.25
CA PHE A 170 1.92 10.74 8.49
C PHE A 170 1.06 11.74 7.72
N MET A 171 1.12 12.99 8.16
CA MET A 171 0.37 14.09 7.57
C MET A 171 1.28 15.25 7.23
N PHE A 172 1.00 15.91 6.12
CA PHE A 172 1.66 17.15 5.73
C PHE A 172 0.73 18.06 4.93
N GLN A 173 1.05 19.35 4.94
CA GLN A 173 0.33 20.37 4.19
C GLN A 173 1.15 20.75 2.96
N ASN A 174 0.53 20.66 1.78
CA ASN A 174 1.15 21.06 0.52
C ASN A 174 1.18 22.60 0.42
N THR A 175 2.33 23.18 0.63
CA THR A 175 2.56 24.62 0.53
C THR A 175 3.21 25.05 -0.79
N ALA A 176 3.50 24.10 -1.68
CA ALA A 176 4.17 24.33 -2.95
C ALA A 176 3.24 24.74 -4.10
N THR A 177 1.93 24.72 -3.88
CA THR A 177 0.92 25.11 -4.87
C THR A 177 0.26 26.43 -4.49
N ASN A 178 -0.46 27.05 -5.44
CA ASN A 178 -1.30 28.22 -5.17
C ASN A 178 -2.50 27.90 -4.24
N ASP A 179 -2.68 26.64 -3.87
CA ASP A 179 -3.68 26.20 -2.90
C ASP A 179 -2.99 25.53 -1.69
N PRO A 180 -2.56 26.33 -0.70
CA PRO A 180 -1.87 25.84 0.49
C PRO A 180 -2.80 25.10 1.47
N ASN A 181 -4.07 24.91 1.14
CA ASN A 181 -5.05 24.29 2.03
C ASN A 181 -5.11 22.77 1.88
N ILE A 182 -4.33 22.18 0.99
CA ILE A 182 -4.34 20.74 0.76
C ILE A 182 -3.46 20.03 1.79
N ILE A 183 -4.07 19.11 2.52
CA ILE A 183 -3.43 18.25 3.51
C ILE A 183 -3.46 16.82 3.00
N VAL A 184 -2.29 16.21 2.97
CA VAL A 184 -2.12 14.81 2.55
C VAL A 184 -1.92 13.93 3.76
N ILE A 185 -2.67 12.81 3.80
CA ILE A 185 -2.54 11.74 4.78
C ILE A 185 -2.01 10.51 4.04
N ALA A 186 -0.83 10.01 4.42
CA ALA A 186 -0.22 8.86 3.81
C ALA A 186 -0.12 7.70 4.80
N PHE A 187 -0.81 6.60 4.51
CA PHE A 187 -0.71 5.35 5.26
C PHE A 187 0.49 4.53 4.78
N ARG A 188 1.23 3.96 5.73
CA ARG A 188 2.29 3.00 5.45
C ARG A 188 1.68 1.67 4.99
N GLY A 189 2.32 1.05 4.00
CA GLY A 189 2.04 -0.34 3.62
C GLY A 189 2.86 -1.35 4.42
N THR A 190 2.70 -2.62 4.07
CA THR A 190 3.44 -3.74 4.65
C THR A 190 4.91 -3.68 4.24
N SER A 191 5.81 -3.75 5.21
CA SER A 191 7.24 -3.92 4.91
C SER A 191 7.49 -5.28 4.27
N PRO A 192 8.32 -5.38 3.21
CA PRO A 192 8.49 -6.62 2.43
C PRO A 192 8.86 -7.86 3.24
N PHE A 193 9.50 -7.67 4.41
CA PHE A 193 9.94 -8.77 5.28
C PHE A 193 9.39 -8.67 6.71
N ASP A 194 8.42 -7.77 6.98
CA ASP A 194 7.75 -7.72 8.27
C ASP A 194 6.63 -8.77 8.32
N THR A 195 6.89 -9.81 9.08
CA THR A 195 6.00 -10.97 9.19
C THR A 195 4.69 -10.70 9.91
N TYR A 196 4.67 -9.69 10.76
CA TYR A 196 3.45 -9.28 11.47
C TYR A 196 2.50 -8.53 10.53
N ASP A 197 3.06 -7.70 9.65
CA ASP A 197 2.29 -7.01 8.63
C ASP A 197 1.67 -8.02 7.65
N TRP A 198 2.42 -9.08 7.25
CA TRP A 198 1.90 -10.16 6.41
C TRP A 198 0.74 -10.95 7.02
N GLN A 199 0.65 -11.03 8.36
CA GLN A 199 -0.51 -11.65 9.02
C GLN A 199 -1.80 -10.88 8.76
N VAL A 200 -1.73 -9.55 8.71
CA VAL A 200 -2.86 -8.70 8.35
C VAL A 200 -3.32 -8.96 6.92
N ASP A 201 -2.37 -9.04 5.97
CA ASP A 201 -2.65 -9.22 4.55
C ASP A 201 -3.17 -10.64 4.22
N THR A 202 -2.77 -11.64 5.01
CA THR A 202 -3.16 -13.06 4.81
C THR A 202 -4.37 -13.51 5.62
N ASP A 203 -4.95 -12.64 6.46
CA ASP A 203 -6.20 -12.92 7.15
C ASP A 203 -7.39 -12.78 6.18
N LEU A 204 -7.81 -13.87 5.54
CA LEU A 204 -8.93 -13.85 4.59
C LEU A 204 -10.30 -13.77 5.24
N SER A 205 -10.39 -13.70 6.58
CA SER A 205 -11.67 -13.52 7.25
C SER A 205 -12.25 -12.13 6.94
N TRP A 206 -13.55 -12.01 7.02
CA TRP A 206 -14.26 -10.77 6.80
C TRP A 206 -15.16 -10.39 7.96
N TYR A 207 -15.44 -9.11 8.02
CA TYR A 207 -16.50 -8.57 8.85
C TYR A 207 -17.64 -8.11 7.95
N ASN A 208 -18.87 -8.50 8.31
CA ASN A 208 -20.05 -7.98 7.65
C ASN A 208 -20.51 -6.73 8.38
N ILE A 209 -20.60 -5.62 7.66
CA ILE A 209 -21.15 -4.35 8.14
C ILE A 209 -22.46 -4.11 7.39
N GLU A 210 -23.56 -4.02 8.13
CA GLU A 210 -24.88 -3.79 7.55
C GLU A 210 -24.90 -2.51 6.72
N GLY A 211 -25.42 -2.60 5.51
CA GLY A 211 -25.45 -1.49 4.54
C GLY A 211 -24.12 -1.20 3.83
N VAL A 212 -23.01 -1.86 4.21
CA VAL A 212 -21.70 -1.68 3.57
C VAL A 212 -21.23 -2.95 2.85
N GLY A 213 -21.47 -4.14 3.44
CA GLY A 213 -21.04 -5.41 2.89
C GLY A 213 -19.92 -6.08 3.68
N HIS A 214 -19.22 -7.03 3.03
CA HIS A 214 -18.14 -7.77 3.64
C HIS A 214 -16.81 -7.09 3.40
N ILE A 215 -16.07 -6.86 4.48
CA ILE A 215 -14.77 -6.17 4.48
C ILE A 215 -13.71 -7.09 5.07
N HIS A 216 -12.53 -7.05 4.50
CA HIS A 216 -11.36 -7.79 4.97
C HIS A 216 -11.04 -7.46 6.43
N SER A 217 -11.11 -8.46 7.32
CA SER A 217 -11.02 -8.24 8.76
C SER A 217 -9.65 -7.76 9.21
N GLY A 218 -8.58 -8.21 8.54
CA GLY A 218 -7.22 -7.77 8.83
C GLY A 218 -7.06 -6.26 8.66
N PHE A 219 -7.60 -5.69 7.57
CA PHE A 219 -7.53 -4.24 7.34
C PHE A 219 -8.37 -3.45 8.35
N MET A 220 -9.54 -3.96 8.72
CA MET A 220 -10.35 -3.37 9.79
C MET A 220 -9.59 -3.34 11.12
N LYS A 221 -8.96 -4.45 11.50
CA LYS A 221 -8.14 -4.56 12.71
C LYS A 221 -6.95 -3.59 12.69
N ALA A 222 -6.28 -3.44 11.53
CA ALA A 222 -5.17 -2.51 11.38
C ALA A 222 -5.60 -1.05 11.55
N LEU A 223 -6.84 -0.68 11.16
CA LEU A 223 -7.41 0.63 11.45
C LEU A 223 -7.90 0.82 12.91
N GLY A 224 -7.83 -0.23 13.72
CA GLY A 224 -8.33 -0.19 15.11
C GLY A 224 -9.84 -0.40 15.21
N LEU A 225 -10.45 -1.01 14.20
CA LEU A 225 -11.88 -1.31 14.15
C LEU A 225 -12.11 -2.78 14.51
N GLN A 226 -12.57 -3.01 15.74
CA GLN A 226 -12.72 -4.35 16.29
C GLN A 226 -14.19 -4.78 16.32
N LYS A 227 -14.49 -6.00 15.87
CA LYS A 227 -15.85 -6.53 15.85
C LYS A 227 -16.53 -6.54 17.23
N ALA A 228 -15.77 -6.83 18.29
CA ALA A 228 -16.28 -6.85 19.66
C ALA A 228 -16.84 -5.49 20.12
N THR A 229 -16.40 -4.39 19.54
CA THR A 229 -16.88 -3.02 19.84
C THR A 229 -18.06 -2.59 18.97
N GLY A 230 -18.49 -3.39 17.98
CA GLY A 230 -19.64 -3.11 17.12
C GLY A 230 -19.49 -1.86 16.24
N TRP A 231 -18.27 -1.49 15.84
CA TRP A 231 -17.95 -0.32 14.99
C TRP A 231 -18.48 1.02 15.56
N PRO A 232 -18.26 1.37 16.83
CA PRO A 232 -18.84 2.56 17.41
C PRO A 232 -18.31 3.82 16.72
N LYS A 233 -19.17 4.85 16.60
CA LYS A 233 -18.76 6.14 16.06
C LYS A 233 -17.71 6.80 16.95
N GLU A 234 -17.86 6.68 18.28
CA GLU A 234 -16.93 7.21 19.27
C GLU A 234 -16.48 6.11 20.23
N LEU A 235 -15.22 6.12 20.63
CA LEU A 235 -14.70 5.21 21.64
C LEU A 235 -14.84 5.82 23.04
N THR A 236 -15.28 5.00 24.00
CA THR A 236 -15.35 5.38 25.41
C THR A 236 -14.00 5.09 26.06
N LYS A 237 -13.20 6.12 26.32
CA LYS A 237 -11.89 6.05 27.01
C LYS A 237 -10.94 4.98 26.43
N PRO A 238 -10.49 5.14 25.16
CA PRO A 238 -9.55 4.20 24.58
C PRO A 238 -8.23 4.22 25.37
N GLN A 239 -7.65 3.02 25.59
CA GLN A 239 -6.34 2.89 26.26
C GLN A 239 -5.18 3.21 25.30
N HIS A 240 -5.43 3.16 24.01
CA HIS A 240 -4.47 3.34 22.95
C HIS A 240 -5.01 4.22 21.82
N ASP A 241 -4.09 4.81 21.06
CA ASP A 241 -4.41 5.56 19.85
C ASP A 241 -4.66 4.60 18.69
N PHE A 242 -5.90 4.53 18.21
CA PHE A 242 -6.31 3.78 17.04
C PHE A 242 -6.35 4.65 15.80
N ALA A 243 -5.89 4.12 14.67
CA ALA A 243 -5.69 4.89 13.44
C ALA A 243 -6.94 5.64 12.98
N TYR A 244 -8.08 4.94 12.88
CA TYR A 244 -9.33 5.56 12.41
C TYR A 244 -9.76 6.72 13.30
N TYR A 245 -9.85 6.50 14.59
CA TYR A 245 -10.41 7.48 15.53
C TYR A 245 -9.51 8.70 15.71
N THR A 246 -8.21 8.47 15.84
CA THR A 246 -7.24 9.54 16.03
C THR A 246 -7.13 10.43 14.78
N LEU A 247 -7.01 9.83 13.58
CA LEU A 247 -6.94 10.62 12.34
C LEU A 247 -8.24 11.36 12.07
N ARG A 248 -9.39 10.72 12.26
CA ARG A 248 -10.69 11.37 12.13
C ARG A 248 -10.81 12.59 13.03
N GLN A 249 -10.41 12.47 14.31
CA GLN A 249 -10.44 13.59 15.24
C GLN A 249 -9.53 14.73 14.79
N LYS A 250 -8.30 14.42 14.32
CA LYS A 250 -7.40 15.43 13.76
C LYS A 250 -8.01 16.15 12.55
N LEU A 251 -8.67 15.41 11.64
CA LEU A 251 -9.35 16.04 10.51
C LEU A 251 -10.51 16.94 10.94
N ARG A 252 -11.29 16.55 11.95
CA ARG A 252 -12.32 17.40 12.55
C ARG A 252 -11.74 18.69 13.11
N ASP A 253 -10.62 18.60 13.82
CA ASP A 253 -9.96 19.77 14.43
C ASP A 253 -9.38 20.71 13.37
N ILE A 254 -8.79 20.15 12.32
CA ILE A 254 -8.30 20.93 11.17
C ILE A 254 -9.47 21.67 10.48
N VAL A 255 -10.58 20.99 10.22
CA VAL A 255 -11.76 21.63 9.59
C VAL A 255 -12.33 22.74 10.46
N LYS A 256 -12.34 22.58 11.79
CA LYS A 256 -12.77 23.62 12.71
C LYS A 256 -11.86 24.86 12.68
N SER A 257 -10.55 24.66 12.54
CA SER A 257 -9.56 25.74 12.53
C SER A 257 -9.33 26.36 11.14
N ASN A 258 -9.59 25.62 10.07
CA ASN A 258 -9.42 26.07 8.68
C ASN A 258 -10.56 25.51 7.80
N ASP A 259 -11.57 26.32 7.58
CA ASP A 259 -12.71 25.94 6.73
C ASP A 259 -12.35 25.72 5.26
N LYS A 260 -11.20 26.26 4.79
CA LYS A 260 -10.72 26.04 3.43
C LYS A 260 -9.89 24.75 3.28
N ALA A 261 -9.60 24.04 4.38
CA ALA A 261 -8.82 22.80 4.33
C ALA A 261 -9.47 21.77 3.41
N ARG A 262 -8.64 21.09 2.60
CA ARG A 262 -9.02 19.97 1.74
C ARG A 262 -8.06 18.83 1.97
N PHE A 263 -8.54 17.61 1.78
CA PHE A 263 -7.79 16.40 2.12
C PHE A 263 -7.52 15.54 0.90
N ILE A 264 -6.33 14.96 0.86
CA ILE A 264 -5.96 13.85 -0.04
C ILE A 264 -5.48 12.71 0.85
N ILE A 265 -5.96 11.50 0.57
CA ILE A 265 -5.59 10.30 1.32
C ILE A 265 -4.88 9.35 0.37
N THR A 266 -3.77 8.78 0.81
CA THR A 266 -2.94 7.93 -0.04
C THR A 266 -2.30 6.78 0.72
N GLY A 267 -1.86 5.77 -0.03
CA GLY A 267 -1.08 4.66 0.47
C GLY A 267 -0.68 3.68 -0.64
N HIS A 268 0.40 2.97 -0.39
CA HIS A 268 0.89 1.88 -1.22
C HIS A 268 0.61 0.54 -0.53
N SER A 269 0.26 -0.50 -1.28
CA SER A 269 0.03 -1.84 -0.73
C SER A 269 -1.10 -1.84 0.31
N LEU A 270 -0.89 -2.45 1.49
CA LEU A 270 -1.78 -2.35 2.65
C LEU A 270 -2.19 -0.90 2.94
N GLY A 271 -1.27 0.06 2.84
CA GLY A 271 -1.57 1.48 3.05
C GLY A 271 -2.65 2.01 2.11
N GLY A 272 -2.73 1.50 0.88
CA GLY A 272 -3.81 1.81 -0.06
C GLY A 272 -5.16 1.22 0.37
N ALA A 273 -5.16 0.00 0.91
CA ALA A 273 -6.36 -0.61 1.49
C ALA A 273 -6.85 0.18 2.72
N LEU A 274 -5.92 0.60 3.60
CA LEU A 274 -6.23 1.41 4.78
C LEU A 274 -6.77 2.79 4.40
N ALA A 275 -6.20 3.43 3.36
CA ALA A 275 -6.67 4.69 2.82
C ALA A 275 -8.13 4.58 2.34
N THR A 276 -8.45 3.53 1.58
CA THR A 276 -9.79 3.25 1.10
C THR A 276 -10.75 2.98 2.26
N LEU A 277 -10.37 2.11 3.18
CA LEU A 277 -11.20 1.73 4.31
C LEU A 277 -11.41 2.88 5.31
N PHE A 278 -10.42 3.76 5.48
CA PHE A 278 -10.58 4.97 6.28
C PHE A 278 -11.72 5.85 5.74
N VAL A 279 -11.77 6.06 4.43
CA VAL A 279 -12.86 6.82 3.78
C VAL A 279 -14.20 6.08 3.87
N THR A 280 -14.21 4.75 3.73
CA THR A 280 -15.40 3.92 3.93
C THR A 280 -16.01 4.18 5.32
N MET A 281 -15.19 4.16 6.36
CA MET A 281 -15.63 4.35 7.73
C MET A 281 -16.04 5.81 8.02
N LEU A 282 -15.43 6.80 7.36
CA LEU A 282 -15.91 8.18 7.41
C LEU A 282 -17.33 8.28 6.82
N SER A 283 -17.61 7.58 5.73
CA SER A 283 -18.93 7.54 5.12
C SER A 283 -19.93 6.78 5.99
N TYR A 284 -19.58 5.62 6.51
CA TYR A 284 -20.40 4.83 7.40
C TYR A 284 -20.79 5.59 8.69
N HIS A 285 -19.87 6.38 9.25
CA HIS A 285 -20.12 7.22 10.42
C HIS A 285 -20.68 8.59 10.08
N GLU A 286 -21.04 8.84 8.83
CA GLU A 286 -21.61 10.11 8.35
C GLU A 286 -20.77 11.35 8.67
N GLU A 287 -19.45 11.27 8.48
CA GLU A 287 -18.51 12.41 8.64
C GLU A 287 -18.62 13.37 7.44
N LYS A 288 -19.83 13.87 7.18
CA LYS A 288 -20.19 14.67 6.00
C LYS A 288 -19.28 15.88 5.78
N THR A 289 -18.87 16.52 6.88
CA THR A 289 -18.00 17.72 6.82
C THR A 289 -16.61 17.38 6.29
N ILE A 290 -16.02 16.25 6.71
CA ILE A 290 -14.72 15.79 6.24
C ILE A 290 -14.83 15.32 4.79
N LEU A 291 -15.87 14.52 4.47
CA LEU A 291 -16.05 13.95 3.13
C LEU A 291 -16.29 15.04 2.07
N LYS A 292 -17.01 16.12 2.37
CA LYS A 292 -17.18 17.26 1.46
C LYS A 292 -15.88 18.02 1.18
N LYS A 293 -14.85 17.85 2.02
CA LYS A 293 -13.54 18.45 1.88
C LYS A 293 -12.50 17.46 1.34
N LEU A 294 -12.87 16.20 1.12
CA LEU A 294 -12.03 15.22 0.49
C LEU A 294 -11.88 15.54 -1.00
N GLN A 295 -10.67 15.75 -1.46
CA GLN A 295 -10.36 16.01 -2.86
C GLN A 295 -10.12 14.72 -3.64
N GLY A 296 -9.47 13.75 -3.00
CA GLY A 296 -9.21 12.47 -3.65
C GLY A 296 -8.54 11.42 -2.77
N VAL A 297 -8.64 10.20 -3.24
CA VAL A 297 -7.96 9.02 -2.70
C VAL A 297 -7.07 8.47 -3.81
N TYR A 298 -5.78 8.33 -3.51
CA TYR A 298 -4.78 7.84 -4.45
C TYR A 298 -4.13 6.58 -3.88
N THR A 299 -4.29 5.46 -4.56
CA THR A 299 -3.76 4.19 -4.08
C THR A 299 -2.83 3.53 -5.10
N TYR A 300 -1.79 2.87 -4.63
CA TYR A 300 -0.75 2.26 -5.43
C TYR A 300 -0.57 0.80 -5.04
N GLY A 301 -0.78 -0.12 -5.99
CA GLY A 301 -0.69 -1.55 -5.69
C GLY A 301 -1.67 -2.02 -4.63
N GLN A 302 -2.82 -1.39 -4.51
CA GLN A 302 -3.82 -1.68 -3.48
C GLN A 302 -4.44 -3.07 -3.65
N PRO A 303 -4.50 -3.92 -2.60
CA PRO A 303 -5.26 -5.17 -2.64
C PRO A 303 -6.78 -4.93 -2.64
N ARG A 304 -7.56 -5.96 -2.94
CA ARG A 304 -9.02 -5.90 -2.80
C ARG A 304 -9.41 -5.78 -1.33
N VAL A 305 -10.38 -4.91 -1.03
CA VAL A 305 -10.74 -4.55 0.35
C VAL A 305 -12.03 -5.23 0.81
N GLY A 306 -13.01 -5.37 -0.08
CA GLY A 306 -14.30 -5.94 0.26
C GLY A 306 -15.01 -6.58 -0.93
N ASP A 307 -16.25 -6.99 -0.72
CA ASP A 307 -17.08 -7.65 -1.72
C ASP A 307 -17.80 -6.67 -2.66
N ARG A 308 -18.71 -7.17 -3.47
CA ARG A 308 -19.49 -6.36 -4.42
C ARG A 308 -20.34 -5.30 -3.69
N GLN A 309 -20.97 -5.65 -2.58
CA GLN A 309 -21.79 -4.71 -1.81
C GLN A 309 -20.93 -3.57 -1.25
N PHE A 310 -19.73 -3.89 -0.75
CA PHE A 310 -18.74 -2.88 -0.37
C PHE A 310 -18.35 -1.98 -1.54
N ALA A 311 -18.13 -2.56 -2.73
CA ALA A 311 -17.81 -1.81 -3.93
C ALA A 311 -18.92 -0.83 -4.33
N GLU A 312 -20.19 -1.29 -4.31
CA GLU A 312 -21.37 -0.46 -4.55
C GLU A 312 -21.51 0.67 -3.52
N PHE A 313 -21.32 0.39 -2.25
CA PHE A 313 -21.30 1.40 -1.20
C PHE A 313 -20.25 2.49 -1.46
N MET A 314 -19.05 2.09 -1.90
CA MET A 314 -17.98 3.04 -2.19
C MET A 314 -18.20 3.84 -3.46
N VAL A 315 -18.77 3.24 -4.53
CA VAL A 315 -19.17 3.97 -5.74
C VAL A 315 -20.17 5.07 -5.36
N ASN A 316 -21.21 4.73 -4.60
CA ASN A 316 -22.21 5.69 -4.11
C ASN A 316 -21.57 6.79 -3.24
N THR A 317 -20.60 6.42 -2.39
CA THR A 317 -19.87 7.39 -1.56
C THR A 317 -19.09 8.38 -2.42
N VAL A 318 -18.33 7.89 -3.42
CA VAL A 318 -17.58 8.76 -4.35
C VAL A 318 -18.51 9.70 -5.12
N GLN A 319 -19.63 9.19 -5.64
CA GLN A 319 -20.62 9.99 -6.36
C GLN A 319 -21.27 11.06 -5.48
N ASN A 320 -21.69 10.69 -4.27
CA ASN A 320 -22.40 11.60 -3.35
C ASN A 320 -21.53 12.76 -2.87
N TYR A 321 -20.23 12.57 -2.72
CA TYR A 321 -19.31 13.59 -2.22
C TYR A 321 -18.41 14.20 -3.30
N GLY A 322 -18.37 13.63 -4.50
CA GLY A 322 -17.67 14.19 -5.67
C GLY A 322 -16.16 14.18 -5.59
N PHE A 323 -15.53 13.38 -4.70
CA PHE A 323 -14.09 13.27 -4.65
C PHE A 323 -13.54 12.31 -5.71
N LYS A 324 -12.27 12.45 -6.08
CA LYS A 324 -11.61 11.57 -7.06
C LYS A 324 -11.09 10.30 -6.39
N TYR A 325 -11.23 9.16 -7.05
CA TYR A 325 -10.67 7.89 -6.60
C TYR A 325 -9.79 7.29 -7.69
N TYR A 326 -8.48 7.23 -7.44
CA TYR A 326 -7.49 6.78 -8.40
C TYR A 326 -6.72 5.59 -7.85
N ARG A 327 -6.81 4.47 -8.55
CA ARG A 327 -6.18 3.21 -8.21
C ARG A 327 -5.10 2.89 -9.25
N TYR A 328 -3.83 3.08 -8.88
CA TYR A 328 -2.69 2.81 -9.75
C TYR A 328 -2.31 1.34 -9.66
N VAL A 329 -2.14 0.69 -10.81
CA VAL A 329 -1.74 -0.71 -10.94
C VAL A 329 -0.59 -0.81 -11.94
N TYR A 330 0.49 -1.45 -11.53
CA TYR A 330 1.67 -1.64 -12.35
C TYR A 330 1.78 -3.09 -12.87
N SER A 331 1.85 -3.26 -14.18
CA SER A 331 2.22 -4.49 -14.89
C SER A 331 1.58 -5.75 -14.29
N SER A 332 2.40 -6.73 -13.93
CA SER A 332 1.99 -8.01 -13.34
C SER A 332 1.98 -8.01 -11.81
N ASP A 333 1.92 -6.84 -11.16
CA ASP A 333 1.87 -6.75 -9.70
C ASP A 333 0.85 -7.72 -9.11
N LEU A 334 1.32 -8.59 -8.20
CA LEU A 334 0.49 -9.62 -7.56
C LEU A 334 -0.57 -9.01 -6.63
N VAL A 335 -0.21 -7.96 -5.87
CA VAL A 335 -1.00 -7.48 -4.72
C VAL A 335 -2.39 -6.95 -5.13
N PRO A 336 -2.57 -6.14 -6.20
CA PRO A 336 -3.90 -5.75 -6.65
C PRO A 336 -4.80 -6.90 -7.09
N ARG A 337 -4.23 -8.09 -7.26
CA ARG A 337 -4.94 -9.29 -7.72
C ARG A 337 -5.34 -10.22 -6.58
N ILE A 338 -5.01 -9.85 -5.35
CA ILE A 338 -5.36 -10.59 -4.12
C ILE A 338 -6.17 -9.69 -3.15
N PRO A 339 -6.98 -10.27 -2.26
CA PRO A 339 -7.43 -11.67 -2.31
C PRO A 339 -8.11 -12.00 -3.64
N TYR A 340 -7.96 -13.25 -4.11
CA TYR A 340 -8.55 -13.67 -5.37
C TYR A 340 -10.08 -13.67 -5.27
N GLY A 341 -10.75 -13.06 -6.25
CA GLY A 341 -12.21 -12.96 -6.32
C GLY A 341 -12.92 -14.18 -6.92
N GLY A 342 -12.27 -15.36 -6.98
CA GLY A 342 -12.82 -16.59 -7.53
C GLY A 342 -13.77 -17.33 -6.59
N ILE A 343 -14.05 -18.59 -6.91
CA ILE A 343 -15.02 -19.44 -6.21
C ILE A 343 -14.80 -19.41 -4.69
N GLY A 344 -15.76 -18.86 -3.96
CA GLY A 344 -15.75 -18.75 -2.50
C GLY A 344 -15.23 -17.44 -1.89
N PHE A 345 -14.48 -16.63 -2.63
CA PHE A 345 -14.00 -15.33 -2.19
C PHE A 345 -14.52 -14.24 -3.13
N LYS A 346 -15.47 -13.44 -2.65
CA LYS A 346 -16.18 -12.44 -3.49
C LYS A 346 -15.53 -11.05 -3.44
N TYR A 347 -14.22 -10.96 -3.22
CA TYR A 347 -13.55 -9.67 -3.17
C TYR A 347 -13.53 -8.99 -4.55
N LYS A 348 -13.88 -7.72 -4.59
CA LYS A 348 -13.97 -6.90 -5.78
C LYS A 348 -13.22 -5.58 -5.63
N HIS A 349 -12.68 -5.11 -6.73
CA HIS A 349 -12.33 -3.72 -6.87
C HIS A 349 -13.51 -2.91 -7.36
N PHE A 350 -13.48 -1.60 -7.09
CA PHE A 350 -14.37 -0.60 -7.65
C PHE A 350 -13.56 0.55 -8.25
N GLY A 351 -14.18 1.31 -9.15
CA GLY A 351 -13.53 2.40 -9.84
C GLY A 351 -12.50 1.95 -10.86
N ARG A 352 -12.29 2.77 -11.86
CA ARG A 352 -11.32 2.53 -12.92
C ARG A 352 -9.91 2.51 -12.35
N SER A 353 -9.06 1.63 -12.88
CA SER A 353 -7.65 1.62 -12.54
C SER A 353 -6.80 2.34 -13.58
N ILE A 354 -5.81 3.06 -13.11
CA ILE A 354 -4.74 3.63 -13.93
C ILE A 354 -3.67 2.55 -14.06
N TYR A 355 -3.77 1.77 -15.14
CA TYR A 355 -2.87 0.65 -15.37
C TYR A 355 -1.65 1.10 -16.17
N PHE A 356 -0.46 0.76 -15.69
CA PHE A 356 0.82 0.94 -16.39
C PHE A 356 1.42 -0.42 -16.73
N ASN A 357 1.79 -0.59 -18.00
CA ASN A 357 2.58 -1.76 -18.40
C ASN A 357 4.06 -1.62 -18.02
N SER A 358 4.87 -2.64 -18.32
CA SER A 358 6.31 -2.66 -18.02
C SER A 358 7.14 -1.64 -18.83
N LEU A 359 6.55 -0.95 -19.79
CA LEU A 359 7.14 0.17 -20.55
C LEU A 359 6.68 1.53 -20.00
N TYR A 360 5.99 1.57 -18.87
CA TYR A 360 5.37 2.77 -18.28
C TYR A 360 4.35 3.47 -19.19
N GLN A 361 3.73 2.73 -20.13
CA GLN A 361 2.60 3.22 -20.89
C GLN A 361 1.34 3.04 -20.07
N GLY A 362 0.67 4.14 -19.77
CA GLY A 362 -0.51 4.19 -18.92
C GLY A 362 -1.80 4.22 -19.70
N ARG A 363 -2.84 3.58 -19.16
CA ARG A 363 -4.21 3.67 -19.66
C ARG A 363 -5.21 3.54 -18.51
N MET A 364 -6.36 4.21 -18.67
CA MET A 364 -7.49 4.00 -17.77
C MET A 364 -8.21 2.72 -18.20
N VAL A 365 -8.48 1.83 -17.27
CA VAL A 365 -9.17 0.57 -17.53
C VAL A 365 -10.16 0.26 -16.40
N LYS A 366 -11.29 -0.33 -16.73
CA LYS A 366 -12.25 -0.85 -15.74
C LYS A 366 -11.60 -1.99 -14.95
N GLU A 367 -10.98 -2.93 -15.64
CA GLU A 367 -10.27 -4.06 -15.07
C GLU A 367 -8.83 -4.12 -15.57
N GLN A 368 -7.89 -4.38 -14.67
CA GLN A 368 -6.51 -4.60 -15.07
C GLN A 368 -6.37 -5.93 -15.84
N PRO A 369 -5.48 -6.00 -16.84
CA PRO A 369 -5.15 -7.25 -17.50
C PRO A 369 -4.71 -8.30 -16.49
N ASN A 370 -5.11 -9.56 -16.71
CA ASN A 370 -4.80 -10.65 -15.78
C ASN A 370 -5.31 -10.37 -14.35
N LYS A 371 -6.61 -10.14 -14.19
CA LYS A 371 -7.24 -9.94 -12.87
C LYS A 371 -7.06 -11.15 -11.93
N ASN A 372 -6.84 -12.34 -12.49
CA ASN A 372 -6.48 -13.56 -11.77
C ASN A 372 -4.99 -13.86 -11.96
N TYR A 373 -4.19 -13.57 -10.94
CA TYR A 373 -2.76 -13.83 -10.96
C TYR A 373 -2.41 -15.32 -11.26
N PHE A 374 -3.21 -16.26 -10.81
CA PHE A 374 -2.97 -17.69 -10.94
C PHE A 374 -3.42 -18.28 -12.29
N SER A 375 -3.96 -17.48 -13.19
CA SER A 375 -4.40 -17.92 -14.51
C SER A 375 -3.22 -18.44 -15.36
N LEU A 376 -3.34 -19.69 -15.85
CA LEU A 376 -2.30 -20.38 -16.62
C LEU A 376 -1.92 -19.67 -17.91
N GLN A 377 -2.89 -19.05 -18.61
CA GLN A 377 -2.65 -18.31 -19.85
C GLN A 377 -1.69 -17.12 -19.67
N TRP A 378 -1.55 -16.61 -18.45
CA TRP A 378 -0.68 -15.49 -18.14
C TRP A 378 0.70 -15.90 -17.58
N VAL A 379 0.97 -17.20 -17.43
CA VAL A 379 2.27 -17.67 -16.90
C VAL A 379 3.41 -17.20 -17.77
N ILE A 380 3.39 -17.52 -19.08
CA ILE A 380 4.45 -17.12 -20.02
C ILE A 380 4.57 -15.58 -20.11
N PRO A 381 3.50 -14.79 -20.32
CA PRO A 381 3.60 -13.34 -20.33
C PRO A 381 4.21 -12.75 -19.04
N LYS A 382 3.91 -13.31 -17.87
CA LYS A 382 4.48 -12.84 -16.59
C LYS A 382 6.00 -13.06 -16.52
N TYR A 383 6.50 -14.24 -16.95
CA TYR A 383 7.93 -14.51 -16.96
C TYR A 383 8.68 -13.67 -17.98
N LEU A 384 8.12 -13.48 -19.18
CA LEU A 384 8.68 -12.57 -20.19
C LEU A 384 8.75 -11.13 -19.69
N THR A 385 7.71 -10.68 -19.01
CA THR A 385 7.68 -9.35 -18.38
C THR A 385 8.73 -9.22 -17.28
N ALA A 386 8.87 -10.22 -16.40
CA ALA A 386 9.88 -10.21 -15.34
C ALA A 386 11.30 -10.18 -15.91
N LEU A 387 11.58 -10.98 -16.95
CA LEU A 387 12.87 -10.95 -17.64
C LEU A 387 13.14 -9.58 -18.29
N TRP A 388 12.13 -9.03 -18.97
CA TRP A 388 12.23 -7.68 -19.53
C TRP A 388 12.54 -6.63 -18.47
N GLU A 389 11.92 -6.71 -17.29
CA GLU A 389 12.16 -5.77 -16.19
C GLU A 389 13.60 -5.83 -15.68
N VAL A 390 14.25 -6.99 -15.69
CA VAL A 390 15.70 -7.10 -15.41
C VAL A 390 16.52 -6.36 -16.48
N ILE A 391 16.24 -6.60 -17.76
CA ILE A 391 16.93 -5.94 -18.87
C ILE A 391 16.71 -4.41 -18.82
N ARG A 392 15.47 -4.00 -18.59
CA ARG A 392 15.08 -2.59 -18.49
C ARG A 392 15.82 -1.85 -17.38
N SER A 393 16.14 -2.49 -16.26
CA SER A 393 16.92 -1.89 -15.17
C SER A 393 18.25 -1.27 -15.64
N PHE A 394 18.84 -1.84 -16.68
CA PHE A 394 20.09 -1.32 -17.28
C PHE A 394 19.83 -0.28 -18.38
N ILE A 395 18.69 -0.37 -19.08
CA ILE A 395 18.34 0.52 -20.20
C ILE A 395 17.78 1.86 -19.69
N THR A 396 16.92 1.81 -18.66
CA THR A 396 16.21 3.00 -18.17
C THR A 396 17.14 4.17 -17.81
N PRO A 397 18.25 3.97 -17.09
CA PRO A 397 19.19 5.07 -16.79
C PRO A 397 19.86 5.67 -18.01
N LEU A 398 20.08 4.87 -19.06
CA LEU A 398 20.70 5.34 -20.30
C LEU A 398 19.74 6.22 -21.12
N VAL A 399 18.44 5.94 -21.04
CA VAL A 399 17.41 6.69 -21.79
C VAL A 399 16.89 7.90 -21.02
N TRP A 400 16.69 7.76 -19.71
CA TRP A 400 15.98 8.74 -18.88
C TRP A 400 16.88 9.47 -17.88
N GLY A 401 18.16 9.08 -17.79
CA GLY A 401 19.15 9.70 -16.92
C GLY A 401 19.33 9.02 -15.57
N PHE A 402 20.33 9.50 -14.81
CA PHE A 402 20.78 8.87 -13.57
C PHE A 402 19.73 8.82 -12.46
N ASP A 403 18.72 9.68 -12.47
CA ASP A 403 17.62 9.65 -11.50
C ASP A 403 16.79 8.37 -11.59
N TYR A 404 16.93 7.61 -12.68
CA TYR A 404 16.25 6.34 -12.91
C TYR A 404 17.17 5.13 -12.74
N TYR A 405 18.36 5.33 -12.18
CA TYR A 405 19.26 4.22 -11.84
C TYR A 405 18.64 3.36 -10.72
N GLU A 406 18.49 2.08 -10.98
CA GLU A 406 18.04 1.13 -9.96
C GLU A 406 19.24 0.70 -9.10
N SER A 407 19.04 0.63 -7.78
CA SER A 407 20.07 0.16 -6.86
C SER A 407 20.45 -1.30 -7.16
N LEU A 408 21.70 -1.70 -6.83
CA LEU A 408 22.12 -3.09 -6.94
C LEU A 408 21.21 -4.04 -6.14
N LEU A 409 20.68 -3.55 -5.02
CA LEU A 409 19.68 -4.29 -4.24
C LEU A 409 18.41 -4.54 -5.07
N MET A 410 17.91 -3.52 -5.80
CA MET A 410 16.72 -3.66 -6.64
C MET A 410 16.98 -4.59 -7.83
N ILE A 411 18.14 -4.49 -8.47
CA ILE A 411 18.53 -5.39 -9.56
C ILE A 411 18.61 -6.85 -9.06
N GLY A 412 19.25 -7.07 -7.89
CA GLY A 412 19.28 -8.37 -7.23
C GLY A 412 17.88 -8.90 -6.89
N ALA A 413 17.00 -8.01 -6.38
CA ALA A 413 15.61 -8.37 -6.12
C ALA A 413 14.87 -8.79 -7.41
N ARG A 414 15.10 -8.11 -8.56
CA ARG A 414 14.49 -8.52 -9.85
C ARG A 414 14.95 -9.89 -10.31
N LEU A 415 16.21 -10.24 -10.10
CA LEU A 415 16.72 -11.59 -10.40
C LEU A 415 16.04 -12.65 -9.54
N VAL A 416 15.88 -12.39 -8.23
CA VAL A 416 15.11 -13.25 -7.32
C VAL A 416 13.64 -13.29 -7.72
N GLY A 417 13.10 -12.18 -8.19
CA GLY A 417 11.72 -12.04 -8.67
C GLY A 417 11.38 -12.92 -9.89
N LEU A 418 12.37 -13.44 -10.60
CA LEU A 418 12.14 -14.46 -11.65
C LEU A 418 11.56 -15.75 -11.07
N LEU A 419 11.74 -16.03 -9.77
CA LEU A 419 11.12 -17.19 -9.11
C LEU A 419 9.62 -16.97 -8.85
N VAL A 420 9.21 -15.72 -8.55
CA VAL A 420 7.81 -15.33 -8.31
C VAL A 420 7.54 -14.04 -9.09
N PRO A 421 7.27 -14.15 -10.41
CA PRO A 421 6.97 -12.97 -11.25
C PRO A 421 5.80 -12.17 -10.69
N GLY A 422 5.93 -10.83 -10.66
CA GLY A 422 4.89 -9.95 -10.14
C GLY A 422 5.07 -9.54 -8.67
N PHE A 423 5.85 -10.29 -7.87
CA PHE A 423 6.17 -9.87 -6.51
C PHE A 423 7.03 -8.59 -6.52
N ILE A 424 8.07 -8.56 -7.35
CA ILE A 424 8.96 -7.39 -7.48
C ILE A 424 8.27 -6.24 -8.25
N ALA A 425 7.29 -6.55 -9.10
CA ALA A 425 6.46 -5.52 -9.72
C ALA A 425 5.71 -4.66 -8.69
N HIS A 426 5.47 -5.19 -7.49
CA HIS A 426 4.84 -4.49 -6.38
C HIS A 426 5.71 -3.43 -5.71
N PHE A 427 7.02 -3.43 -5.91
CA PHE A 427 7.91 -2.49 -5.23
C PHE A 427 7.62 -1.03 -5.60
N PRO A 428 7.68 -0.09 -4.64
CA PRO A 428 7.36 1.33 -4.85
C PRO A 428 8.11 1.99 -6.01
N VAL A 429 9.36 1.56 -6.30
CA VAL A 429 10.15 2.08 -7.43
C VAL A 429 9.40 2.02 -8.76
N ASN A 430 8.63 0.96 -9.00
CA ASN A 430 7.85 0.80 -10.23
C ASN A 430 6.71 1.81 -10.32
N TYR A 431 6.06 2.11 -9.22
CA TYR A 431 4.99 3.10 -9.12
C TYR A 431 5.53 4.53 -9.20
N VAL A 432 6.70 4.81 -8.60
CA VAL A 432 7.41 6.09 -8.77
C VAL A 432 7.76 6.30 -10.24
N ASN A 433 8.30 5.29 -10.92
CA ASN A 433 8.58 5.38 -12.35
C ASN A 433 7.29 5.56 -13.17
N SER A 434 6.21 4.86 -12.83
CA SER A 434 4.91 4.99 -13.49
C SER A 434 4.36 6.42 -13.41
N THR A 435 4.45 7.07 -12.24
CA THR A 435 3.94 8.43 -12.06
C THR A 435 4.85 9.50 -12.68
N ARG A 436 6.16 9.24 -12.81
CA ARG A 436 7.12 10.19 -13.40
C ARG A 436 7.24 10.06 -14.92
N LEU A 437 7.44 8.83 -15.41
CA LEU A 437 7.66 8.55 -16.84
C LEU A 437 6.37 8.23 -17.58
N GLY A 438 5.34 7.82 -16.85
CA GLY A 438 4.10 7.32 -17.41
C GLY A 438 3.39 8.36 -18.27
N LYS A 439 3.01 7.94 -19.49
CA LYS A 439 2.13 8.71 -20.38
C LYS A 439 0.78 8.02 -20.44
N LEU A 440 -0.28 8.75 -20.13
CA LEU A 440 -1.64 8.26 -20.33
C LEU A 440 -2.06 8.45 -21.77
N THR A 441 -2.61 7.41 -22.39
CA THR A 441 -2.99 7.40 -23.81
C THR A 441 -4.30 8.14 -24.08
N ALA A 442 -5.11 8.45 -23.05
CA ALA A 442 -6.34 9.24 -23.17
C ALA A 442 -6.55 10.10 -21.93
N SER A 443 -6.37 11.41 -22.07
CA SER A 443 -6.56 12.37 -20.98
C SER A 443 -8.02 12.66 -20.64
N ASN A 444 -8.96 12.40 -21.56
CA ASN A 444 -10.36 12.79 -21.40
C ASN A 444 -11.18 11.87 -20.47
N GLU A 445 -10.72 10.64 -20.23
CA GLU A 445 -11.42 9.68 -19.34
C GLU A 445 -11.03 9.84 -17.85
N VAL A 446 -10.02 10.65 -17.55
CA VAL A 446 -9.50 10.78 -16.17
C VAL A 446 -10.49 11.50 -15.24
N ASP A 447 -11.30 12.39 -15.81
CA ASP A 447 -12.26 13.19 -15.05
C ASP A 447 -13.69 12.66 -15.06
N ASP A 448 -13.94 11.56 -15.81
CA ASP A 448 -15.27 10.96 -15.84
C ASP A 448 -15.71 10.48 -14.45
N PRO A 449 -16.97 10.66 -14.08
CA PRO A 449 -17.53 10.11 -12.86
C PRO A 449 -17.36 8.59 -12.79
N ILE A 450 -17.18 8.08 -11.58
CA ILE A 450 -17.20 6.64 -11.33
C ILE A 450 -18.65 6.13 -11.38
N HIS A 451 -18.87 4.96 -11.97
CA HIS A 451 -20.18 4.32 -12.12
C HIS A 451 -20.19 2.90 -11.55
N GLU A 452 -21.38 2.32 -11.33
CA GLU A 452 -21.50 0.92 -10.90
C GLU A 452 -20.89 -0.06 -11.90
N ASP A 453 -20.92 0.28 -13.19
CA ASP A 453 -20.25 -0.47 -14.26
C ASP A 453 -18.72 -0.52 -14.11
N ASP A 454 -18.13 0.32 -13.26
CA ASP A 454 -16.71 0.32 -12.94
C ASP A 454 -16.37 -0.64 -11.77
N ILE A 455 -17.33 -1.46 -11.31
CA ILE A 455 -17.09 -2.56 -10.38
C ILE A 455 -16.56 -3.76 -11.18
N GLU A 456 -15.52 -4.40 -10.61
CA GLU A 456 -14.88 -5.59 -11.21
C GLU A 456 -15.91 -6.71 -11.46
N SER A 457 -15.89 -7.32 -12.65
CA SER A 457 -16.83 -8.37 -13.05
C SER A 457 -16.66 -9.68 -12.26
N ASP A 458 -17.64 -10.58 -12.36
CA ASP A 458 -17.64 -11.87 -11.65
C ASP A 458 -16.88 -13.00 -12.38
N ASP A 459 -16.30 -12.75 -13.57
CA ASP A 459 -15.65 -13.75 -14.42
C ASP A 459 -14.31 -14.28 -13.88
#